data_04fab4bacc6882779d155808c0fdf0ba
#
_entry.id   04fab4bacc6882779d155808c0fdf0ba
#
_cell.length_a   1.000
_cell.length_b   1.000
_cell.length_c   1.000
_cell.angle_alpha   90.00
_cell.angle_beta   90.00
_cell.angle_gamma   90.00
#
_symmetry.space_group_name_H-M   'P 1'
#
loop_
_entity.id
_entity.type
_entity.pdbx_description
1 polymer ?
#
loop_
_entity_poly.entity_id
_entity_poly.type
_entity_poly.pdbx_seq_one_letter_code
_entity_poly.pdbx_strand_id
1 'polypeptide(L)'
;VQRKVYLLQRKAQKMGKNLGKTTGWIHRTALKMKGVEMISGVKYHKISEKGLYISRENGEAMPELLEVDTIVLCAGQVSNSELYDDLKSSGFDCYLIGGAKNAGELDAKRAIDQGTRLALSI
;
A
#
# COMPACT_ATOMS: atom_id res chain seq x y z
N VAL A 1 -18.76 16.68 14.11
CA VAL A 1 -17.45 16.38 14.72
C VAL A 1 -16.39 16.54 13.67
N GLN A 2 -15.43 17.46 13.89
CA GLN A 2 -14.32 17.66 12.97
C GLN A 2 -13.28 16.56 13.25
N ARG A 3 -12.96 15.74 12.24
CA ARG A 3 -11.95 14.69 12.34
C ARG A 3 -10.61 15.23 11.88
N LYS A 4 -9.53 14.97 12.65
CA LYS A 4 -8.17 15.18 12.21
C LYS A 4 -7.67 13.91 11.51
N VAL A 5 -7.20 14.04 10.28
CA VAL A 5 -6.81 12.89 9.45
C VAL A 5 -5.34 13.03 9.06
N TYR A 6 -4.57 11.97 9.30
CA TYR A 6 -3.19 11.83 8.87
C TYR A 6 -3.08 10.78 7.76
N LEU A 7 -2.35 11.09 6.71
CA LEU A 7 -1.93 10.15 5.68
C LEU A 7 -0.42 9.95 5.78
N LEU A 8 -0.01 8.75 6.16
CA LEU A 8 1.38 8.43 6.44
C LEU A 8 1.98 7.55 5.34
N GLN A 9 3.24 7.77 4.99
CA GLN A 9 3.98 6.99 4.00
C GLN A 9 5.42 6.76 4.46
N ARG A 10 5.91 5.50 4.36
CA ARG A 10 7.31 5.16 4.69
C ARG A 10 8.32 5.77 3.72
N LYS A 11 8.02 5.71 2.41
CA LYS A 11 8.93 6.26 1.39
C LYS A 11 9.05 7.78 1.54
N ALA A 12 10.26 8.30 1.62
CA ALA A 12 10.56 9.74 1.69
C ALA A 12 10.39 10.40 0.31
N GLN A 13 9.20 10.31 -0.25
CA GLN A 13 8.86 10.88 -1.56
C GLN A 13 7.46 11.51 -1.51
N LYS A 14 7.15 12.32 -2.52
CA LYS A 14 5.84 12.94 -2.64
C LYS A 14 4.72 11.90 -2.60
N MET A 15 3.70 12.12 -1.76
CA MET A 15 2.52 11.28 -1.68
C MET A 15 1.90 11.07 -3.05
N GLY A 16 1.58 9.80 -3.38
CA GLY A 16 0.98 9.47 -4.67
C GLY A 16 1.89 9.77 -5.87
N LYS A 17 3.22 9.65 -5.74
CA LYS A 17 4.18 9.87 -6.85
C LYS A 17 3.88 9.01 -8.06
N ASN A 18 3.42 7.77 -7.84
CA ASN A 18 3.13 6.80 -8.90
C ASN A 18 1.72 6.94 -9.50
N LEU A 19 0.89 7.84 -8.98
CA LEU A 19 -0.39 8.15 -9.61
C LEU A 19 -0.19 8.82 -10.96
N GLY A 20 -1.15 8.63 -11.87
CA GLY A 20 -1.11 9.24 -13.20
C GLY A 20 -0.85 10.74 -13.15
N LYS A 21 -0.04 11.24 -14.09
CA LYS A 21 0.40 12.65 -14.14
C LYS A 21 -0.78 13.62 -14.15
N THR A 22 -1.88 13.22 -14.78
CA THR A 22 -3.10 14.02 -14.93
C THR A 22 -4.02 13.99 -13.71
N THR A 23 -3.92 12.99 -12.83
CA THR A 23 -4.84 12.78 -11.70
C THR A 23 -4.19 12.93 -10.34
N GLY A 24 -2.91 12.60 -10.22
CA GLY A 24 -2.22 12.61 -8.94
C GLY A 24 -2.20 13.96 -8.21
N TRP A 25 -2.12 15.06 -8.96
CA TRP A 25 -2.16 16.40 -8.38
C TRP A 25 -3.57 16.78 -7.87
N ILE A 26 -4.62 16.33 -8.56
CA ILE A 26 -6.02 16.56 -8.16
C ILE A 26 -6.27 15.92 -6.79
N HIS A 27 -5.89 14.65 -6.63
CA HIS A 27 -6.07 13.94 -5.35
C HIS A 27 -5.30 14.61 -4.20
N ARG A 28 -4.05 15.01 -4.44
CA ARG A 28 -3.27 15.73 -3.40
C ARG A 28 -3.89 17.06 -3.02
N THR A 29 -4.36 17.82 -4.01
CA THR A 29 -5.04 19.09 -3.75
C THR A 29 -6.33 18.87 -2.96
N ALA A 30 -7.14 17.90 -3.33
CA ALA A 30 -8.37 17.56 -2.63
C ALA A 30 -8.12 17.16 -1.17
N LEU A 31 -7.09 16.33 -0.91
CA LEU A 31 -6.71 15.96 0.45
C LEU A 31 -6.25 17.17 1.26
N LYS A 32 -5.43 18.05 0.67
CA LYS A 32 -4.98 19.29 1.31
C LYS A 32 -6.15 20.22 1.64
N MET A 33 -7.09 20.40 0.71
CA MET A 33 -8.29 21.22 0.94
C MET A 33 -9.18 20.65 2.05
N LYS A 34 -9.19 19.34 2.25
CA LYS A 34 -9.89 18.67 3.35
C LYS A 34 -9.11 18.68 4.66
N GLY A 35 -7.98 19.36 4.74
CA GLY A 35 -7.17 19.45 5.94
C GLY A 35 -6.44 18.15 6.32
N VAL A 36 -6.26 17.22 5.38
CA VAL A 36 -5.50 15.97 5.64
C VAL A 36 -4.02 16.29 5.75
N GLU A 37 -3.41 15.93 6.87
CA GLU A 37 -1.98 16.08 7.12
C GLU A 37 -1.22 14.91 6.47
N MET A 38 -0.40 15.22 5.47
CA MET A 38 0.35 14.22 4.69
C MET A 38 1.81 14.20 5.14
N ILE A 39 2.26 13.07 5.72
CA ILE A 39 3.63 12.91 6.25
C ILE A 39 4.32 11.75 5.53
N SER A 40 5.39 12.03 4.80
CA SER A 40 6.24 11.04 4.13
C SER A 40 7.55 10.82 4.88
N GLY A 41 8.25 9.71 4.60
CA GLY A 41 9.51 9.36 5.27
C GLY A 41 9.30 8.99 6.74
N VAL A 42 8.21 8.28 7.05
CA VAL A 42 7.94 7.85 8.43
C VAL A 42 8.37 6.42 8.68
N LYS A 43 8.92 6.18 9.85
CA LYS A 43 9.16 4.85 10.41
C LYS A 43 8.14 4.60 11.50
N TYR A 44 7.40 3.50 11.40
CA TYR A 44 6.42 3.08 12.40
C TYR A 44 7.13 2.28 13.49
N HIS A 45 6.85 2.56 14.75
CA HIS A 45 7.46 1.90 15.89
C HIS A 45 6.48 1.03 16.66
N LYS A 46 5.37 1.61 17.11
CA LYS A 46 4.45 0.94 18.01
C LYS A 46 3.06 1.55 17.91
N ILE A 47 2.05 0.72 18.02
CA ILE A 47 0.65 1.12 18.28
C ILE A 47 0.37 0.86 19.76
N SER A 48 -0.28 1.80 20.42
CA SER A 48 -0.74 1.69 21.79
C SER A 48 -2.14 2.28 21.94
N GLU A 49 -2.74 2.16 23.11
CA GLU A 49 -4.01 2.80 23.43
C GLU A 49 -3.98 4.34 23.30
N LYS A 50 -2.79 4.95 23.34
CA LYS A 50 -2.61 6.39 23.18
C LYS A 50 -2.49 6.82 21.72
N GLY A 51 -2.32 5.87 20.77
CA GLY A 51 -2.13 6.17 19.35
C GLY A 51 -0.91 5.47 18.73
N LEU A 52 -0.32 6.10 17.71
CA LEU A 52 0.76 5.58 16.89
C LEU A 52 2.08 6.31 17.16
N TYR A 53 3.12 5.57 17.47
CA TYR A 53 4.49 6.08 17.60
C TYR A 53 5.21 6.01 16.26
N ILE A 54 5.68 7.15 15.79
CA ILE A 54 6.44 7.30 14.55
C ILE A 54 7.73 8.07 14.76
N SER A 55 8.71 7.90 13.88
CA SER A 55 9.81 8.84 13.72
C SER A 55 9.91 9.26 12.25
N ARG A 56 10.53 10.42 12.00
CA ARG A 56 10.78 10.94 10.66
C ARG A 56 12.20 10.64 10.24
N GLU A 57 12.40 10.29 8.98
CA GLU A 57 13.68 9.84 8.43
C GLU A 57 14.81 10.89 8.55
N ASN A 58 14.47 12.15 8.77
CA ASN A 58 15.43 13.28 8.82
C ASN A 58 15.99 13.60 10.20
N GLY A 59 15.88 12.69 11.18
CA GLY A 59 16.44 12.92 12.50
C GLY A 59 16.57 11.63 13.33
N GLU A 60 17.62 11.57 14.13
CA GLU A 60 17.72 10.64 15.27
C GLU A 60 16.71 10.99 16.38
N ALA A 61 15.59 11.60 15.99
CA ALA A 61 14.57 12.04 16.91
C ALA A 61 13.89 10.85 17.57
N MET A 62 13.73 10.93 18.88
CA MET A 62 12.89 10.01 19.64
C MET A 62 11.52 9.87 18.96
N PRO A 63 10.92 8.66 18.99
CA PRO A 63 9.59 8.46 18.41
C PRO A 63 8.59 9.46 18.98
N GLU A 64 7.90 10.18 18.08
CA GLU A 64 6.80 11.07 18.44
C GLU A 64 5.49 10.28 18.49
N LEU A 65 4.60 10.62 19.42
CA LEU A 65 3.26 10.05 19.53
C LEU A 65 2.29 10.87 18.66
N LEU A 66 1.66 10.20 17.70
CA LEU A 66 0.44 10.70 17.07
C LEU A 66 -0.76 10.18 17.85
N GLU A 67 -1.44 11.07 18.57
CA GLU A 67 -2.67 10.74 19.29
C GLU A 67 -3.80 10.58 18.29
N VAL A 68 -4.20 9.32 18.05
CA VAL A 68 -5.25 8.94 17.10
C VAL A 68 -6.11 7.82 17.70
N ASP A 69 -7.41 7.89 17.44
CA ASP A 69 -8.38 6.91 17.92
C ASP A 69 -8.52 5.72 16.98
N THR A 70 -8.21 5.91 15.70
CA THR A 70 -8.39 4.89 14.67
C THR A 70 -7.20 4.87 13.72
N ILE A 71 -6.69 3.68 13.43
CA ILE A 71 -5.61 3.44 12.48
C ILE A 71 -6.11 2.52 11.39
N VAL A 72 -6.00 2.97 10.13
CA VAL A 72 -6.33 2.18 8.95
C VAL A 72 -5.04 1.74 8.27
N LEU A 73 -4.82 0.44 8.20
CA LEU A 73 -3.63 -0.14 7.57
C LEU A 73 -3.85 -0.30 6.06
N CYS A 74 -3.10 0.48 5.28
CA CYS A 74 -3.06 0.41 3.81
C CYS A 74 -1.62 0.14 3.33
N ALA A 75 -0.90 -0.74 4.03
CA ALA A 75 0.55 -0.90 3.92
C ALA A 75 1.01 -1.85 2.81
N GLY A 76 0.15 -2.16 1.85
CA GLY A 76 0.44 -3.04 0.73
C GLY A 76 -0.40 -4.33 0.74
N GLN A 77 0.00 -5.26 -0.10
CA GLN A 77 -0.69 -6.52 -0.31
C GLN A 77 0.31 -7.66 -0.26
N VAL A 78 -0.14 -8.84 0.14
CA VAL A 78 0.61 -10.09 0.11
C VAL A 78 -0.04 -11.00 -0.92
N SER A 79 0.77 -11.71 -1.70
CA SER A 79 0.26 -12.70 -2.65
C SER A 79 -0.41 -13.85 -1.90
N ASN A 80 -1.59 -14.24 -2.36
CA ASN A 80 -2.27 -15.45 -1.88
C ASN A 80 -2.14 -16.54 -2.96
N SER A 81 -1.35 -17.58 -2.67
CA SER A 81 -1.10 -18.72 -3.53
C SER A 81 -1.67 -20.05 -2.97
N GLU A 82 -2.40 -20.03 -1.86
CA GLU A 82 -2.86 -21.22 -1.17
C GLU A 82 -3.57 -22.22 -2.12
N LEU A 83 -4.53 -21.73 -2.92
CA LEU A 83 -5.24 -22.58 -3.89
C LEU A 83 -4.29 -23.19 -4.95
N TYR A 84 -3.26 -22.44 -5.38
CA TYR A 84 -2.27 -22.97 -6.32
C TYR A 84 -1.47 -24.11 -5.70
N ASP A 85 -1.03 -23.93 -4.45
CA ASP A 85 -0.23 -24.93 -3.73
C ASP A 85 -1.04 -26.19 -3.50
N ASP A 86 -2.32 -26.08 -3.14
CA ASP A 86 -3.27 -27.19 -2.98
C ASP A 86 -3.51 -27.95 -4.29
N LEU A 87 -3.73 -27.22 -5.39
CA LEU A 87 -3.95 -27.85 -6.69
C LEU A 87 -2.70 -28.56 -7.20
N LYS A 88 -1.52 -27.97 -7.04
CA LYS A 88 -0.24 -28.59 -7.42
C LYS A 88 0.02 -29.87 -6.61
N SER A 89 -0.21 -29.84 -5.30
CA SER A 89 -0.04 -31.01 -4.42
C SER A 89 -1.02 -32.14 -4.78
N SER A 90 -2.19 -31.80 -5.34
CA SER A 90 -3.20 -32.74 -5.83
C SER A 90 -2.94 -33.22 -7.27
N GLY A 91 -1.83 -32.82 -7.90
CA GLY A 91 -1.42 -33.26 -9.23
C GLY A 91 -2.06 -32.52 -10.40
N PHE A 92 -2.77 -31.42 -10.13
CA PHE A 92 -3.34 -30.60 -11.21
C PHE A 92 -2.29 -29.75 -11.90
N ASP A 93 -2.40 -29.63 -13.22
CA ASP A 93 -1.59 -28.68 -13.97
C ASP A 93 -2.22 -27.29 -13.90
N CYS A 94 -1.56 -26.36 -13.23
CA CYS A 94 -2.07 -25.03 -12.99
C CYS A 94 -0.94 -23.99 -13.03
N TYR A 95 -1.31 -22.75 -13.32
CA TYR A 95 -0.39 -21.66 -13.52
C TYR A 95 -0.72 -20.49 -12.58
N LEU A 96 0.33 -19.88 -12.02
CA LEU A 96 0.22 -18.77 -11.10
C LEU A 96 0.48 -17.46 -11.83
N ILE A 97 -0.52 -16.56 -11.88
CA ILE A 97 -0.45 -15.26 -12.56
C ILE A 97 -1.02 -14.12 -11.70
N GLY A 98 -0.84 -12.88 -12.14
CA GLY A 98 -1.43 -11.71 -11.51
C GLY A 98 -1.00 -11.50 -10.07
N GLY A 99 -1.95 -11.14 -9.23
CA GLY A 99 -1.73 -10.86 -7.80
C GLY A 99 -1.34 -12.08 -6.99
N ALA A 100 -1.82 -13.27 -7.38
CA ALA A 100 -1.43 -14.53 -6.73
C ALA A 100 0.06 -14.82 -6.93
N LYS A 101 0.64 -14.48 -8.09
CA LYS A 101 2.08 -14.60 -8.36
C LYS A 101 2.89 -13.52 -7.68
N ASN A 102 2.43 -12.27 -7.76
CA ASN A 102 3.09 -11.12 -7.15
C ASN A 102 2.06 -10.01 -6.90
N ALA A 103 1.74 -9.76 -5.63
CA ALA A 103 0.80 -8.72 -5.24
C ALA A 103 1.40 -7.32 -5.27
N GLY A 104 2.73 -7.18 -5.27
CA GLY A 104 3.41 -5.88 -5.24
C GLY A 104 3.12 -5.05 -6.49
N GLU A 105 2.62 -3.82 -6.30
CA GLU A 105 2.31 -2.86 -7.38
C GLU A 105 1.47 -3.48 -8.52
N LEU A 106 0.52 -4.36 -8.17
CA LEU A 106 -0.38 -4.99 -9.13
C LEU A 106 -1.32 -3.94 -9.71
N ASP A 107 -1.40 -3.91 -11.05
CA ASP A 107 -2.43 -3.19 -11.80
C ASP A 107 -3.15 -4.12 -12.79
N ALA A 108 -4.28 -3.65 -13.30
CA ALA A 108 -5.07 -4.41 -14.26
C ALA A 108 -4.28 -4.73 -15.54
N LYS A 109 -3.43 -3.81 -15.99
CA LYS A 109 -2.61 -3.99 -17.20
C LYS A 109 -1.67 -5.19 -17.05
N ARG A 110 -0.94 -5.30 -15.94
CA ARG A 110 -0.02 -6.42 -15.68
C ARG A 110 -0.77 -7.75 -15.59
N ALA A 111 -1.91 -7.76 -14.89
CA ALA A 111 -2.70 -8.97 -14.75
C ALA A 111 -3.25 -9.48 -16.10
N ILE A 112 -3.78 -8.58 -16.93
CA ILE A 112 -4.28 -8.88 -18.27
C ILE A 112 -3.15 -9.37 -19.19
N ASP A 113 -1.99 -8.68 -19.21
CA ASP A 113 -0.84 -9.09 -20.03
C ASP A 113 -0.36 -10.50 -19.67
N GLN A 114 -0.23 -10.81 -18.38
CA GLN A 114 0.17 -12.14 -17.94
C GLN A 114 -0.85 -13.21 -18.33
N GLY A 115 -2.15 -12.95 -18.16
CA GLY A 115 -3.21 -13.89 -18.58
C GLY A 115 -3.21 -14.14 -20.08
N THR A 116 -3.08 -13.08 -20.89
CA THR A 116 -3.04 -13.17 -22.34
C THR A 116 -1.83 -13.97 -22.83
N ARG A 117 -0.64 -13.68 -22.29
CA ARG A 117 0.59 -14.40 -22.67
C ARG A 117 0.52 -15.88 -22.30
N LEU A 118 -0.02 -16.19 -21.12
CA LEU A 118 -0.20 -17.57 -20.69
C LEU A 118 -1.15 -18.30 -21.63
N ALA A 119 -2.31 -17.73 -21.92
CA ALA A 119 -3.31 -18.34 -22.82
C ALA A 119 -2.79 -18.61 -24.25
N LEU A 120 -1.80 -17.83 -24.71
CA LEU A 120 -1.15 -18.04 -26.01
C LEU A 120 -0.04 -19.09 -25.96
N SER A 121 0.39 -19.53 -24.79
CA SER A 121 1.51 -20.48 -24.61
C SER A 121 1.10 -21.89 -24.22
N ILE A 122 -0.16 -22.09 -23.89
CA ILE A 122 -0.80 -23.39 -23.59
C ILE A 122 -1.81 -23.78 -24.71
#